data_0a166490e7b4aacf1512a931de88a4ce
#
_entry.id   0a166490e7b4aacf1512a931de88a4ce
#
_cell.length_a   1.000
_cell.length_b   1.000
_cell.length_c   1.000
_cell.angle_alpha   90.00
_cell.angle_beta   90.00
_cell.angle_gamma   90.00
#
_symmetry.space_group_name_H-M   'P 1'
#
loop_
_entity.id
_entity.type
_entity.pdbx_description
1 polymer ?
#
loop_
_entity_poly.entity_id
_entity_poly.type
_entity_poly.pdbx_seq_one_letter_code
_entity_poly.pdbx_strand_id
1 'polypeptide(L)'
;VAKDLSLSAARLEAAWAGLDNVTAAKKELIEEAEMEPEDDFGEQMKLCGQAGSVWKSVTAGSEQIIEGCKDIVDEVGSQKIGKPYTGEDVNYIESPHSWNSIEDFYDNIVSVRNAYFGALGATSAQTYSVSAYLAGVDQAANEGVISAIEKCLEKIAAMPKPFVKNYKDAKVKDAIDACNDLNDALEVARQALIND
;
A
#
# COMPACT_ATOMS: atom_id res chain seq x y z
N VAL A 1 -17.48 -12.77 13.75
CA VAL A 1 -17.06 -11.79 12.75
C VAL A 1 -16.41 -10.58 13.43
N ALA A 2 -17.12 -9.73 14.21
CA ALA A 2 -16.53 -8.51 14.80
C ALA A 2 -15.36 -8.82 15.77
N LYS A 3 -15.48 -9.85 16.60
CA LYS A 3 -14.41 -10.28 17.51
C LYS A 3 -13.19 -10.79 16.72
N ASP A 4 -13.41 -11.56 15.66
CA ASP A 4 -12.32 -12.09 14.82
C ASP A 4 -11.60 -10.97 14.08
N LEU A 5 -12.34 -9.97 13.57
CA LEU A 5 -11.75 -8.79 12.95
C LEU A 5 -10.90 -7.99 13.95
N SER A 6 -11.42 -7.79 15.18
CA SER A 6 -10.67 -7.09 16.24
C SER A 6 -9.38 -7.82 16.60
N LEU A 7 -9.42 -9.15 16.70
CA LEU A 7 -8.24 -9.98 16.98
C LEU A 7 -7.23 -9.89 15.83
N SER A 8 -7.68 -10.01 14.58
CA SER A 8 -6.80 -9.92 13.40
C SER A 8 -6.11 -8.56 13.31
N ALA A 9 -6.85 -7.46 13.56
CA ALA A 9 -6.30 -6.11 13.58
C ALA A 9 -5.29 -5.92 14.73
N ALA A 10 -5.59 -6.44 15.93
CA ALA A 10 -4.68 -6.36 17.07
C ALA A 10 -3.38 -7.16 16.82
N ARG A 11 -3.48 -8.34 16.22
CA ARG A 11 -2.32 -9.15 15.83
C ARG A 11 -1.46 -8.46 14.77
N LEU A 12 -2.07 -7.86 13.75
CA LEU A 12 -1.34 -7.10 12.74
C LEU A 12 -0.58 -5.92 13.36
N GLU A 13 -1.24 -5.17 14.26
CA GLU A 13 -0.58 -4.09 14.99
C GLU A 13 0.59 -4.62 15.84
N ALA A 14 0.40 -5.72 16.57
CA ALA A 14 1.45 -6.33 17.39
C ALA A 14 2.62 -6.88 16.54
N ALA A 15 2.35 -7.42 15.35
CA ALA A 15 3.40 -7.89 14.44
C ALA A 15 4.30 -6.76 13.93
N TRP A 16 3.78 -5.53 13.85
CA TRP A 16 4.56 -4.36 13.46
C TRP A 16 5.15 -3.59 14.63
N ALA A 17 4.36 -3.38 15.68
CA ALA A 17 4.78 -2.57 16.82
C ALA A 17 5.58 -3.35 17.87
N GLY A 18 5.48 -4.68 17.88
CA GLY A 18 5.88 -5.56 18.97
C GLY A 18 4.76 -5.75 19.99
N LEU A 19 4.61 -6.97 20.51
CA LEU A 19 3.53 -7.33 21.44
C LEU A 19 3.55 -6.50 22.74
N ASP A 20 4.73 -6.06 23.17
CA ASP A 20 4.89 -5.23 24.37
C ASP A 20 4.52 -3.74 24.14
N ASN A 21 4.34 -3.33 22.89
CA ASN A 21 4.04 -1.95 22.49
C ASN A 21 2.58 -1.71 22.13
N VAL A 22 1.74 -2.76 22.16
CA VAL A 22 0.28 -2.59 21.98
C VAL A 22 -0.40 -2.32 23.33
N THR A 23 -1.66 -1.88 23.31
CA THR A 23 -2.41 -1.64 24.56
C THR A 23 -2.65 -2.95 25.31
N ALA A 24 -2.76 -2.87 26.65
CA ALA A 24 -3.01 -4.03 27.51
C ALA A 24 -4.24 -4.85 27.07
N ALA A 25 -5.33 -4.18 26.66
CA ALA A 25 -6.54 -4.85 26.17
C ALA A 25 -6.32 -5.62 24.86
N LYS A 26 -5.46 -5.13 23.96
CA LYS A 26 -5.11 -5.84 22.71
C LYS A 26 -4.18 -7.02 23.02
N LYS A 27 -3.22 -6.83 23.93
CA LYS A 27 -2.32 -7.90 24.39
C LYS A 27 -3.11 -9.05 25.00
N GLU A 28 -4.01 -8.77 25.96
CA GLU A 28 -4.91 -9.75 26.56
C GLU A 28 -5.75 -10.51 25.51
N LEU A 29 -6.33 -9.78 24.53
CA LEU A 29 -7.11 -10.38 23.45
C LEU A 29 -6.29 -11.37 22.60
N ILE A 30 -5.02 -11.06 22.34
CA ILE A 30 -4.09 -11.89 21.56
C ILE A 30 -3.66 -13.12 22.37
N GLU A 31 -3.27 -12.92 23.64
CA GLU A 31 -2.84 -13.98 24.57
C GLU A 31 -3.98 -14.98 24.83
N GLU A 32 -5.19 -14.50 25.12
CA GLU A 32 -6.38 -15.37 25.30
C GLU A 32 -6.73 -16.21 24.06
N ALA A 33 -6.39 -15.74 22.88
CA ALA A 33 -6.62 -16.47 21.65
C ALA A 33 -5.47 -17.43 21.28
N GLU A 34 -4.36 -17.44 22.07
CA GLU A 34 -3.14 -18.21 21.77
C GLU A 34 -2.60 -17.96 20.34
N MET A 35 -2.66 -16.69 19.90
CA MET A 35 -2.34 -16.30 18.52
C MET A 35 -1.31 -15.16 18.48
N GLU A 36 -0.27 -15.25 19.31
CA GLU A 36 0.82 -14.27 19.31
C GLU A 36 1.50 -14.19 17.94
N PRO A 37 1.89 -12.99 17.49
CA PRO A 37 2.69 -12.86 16.27
C PRO A 37 4.10 -13.43 16.50
N GLU A 38 4.64 -14.07 15.48
CA GLU A 38 5.99 -14.66 15.52
C GLU A 38 7.10 -13.62 15.28
N ASP A 39 6.76 -12.50 14.62
CA ASP A 39 7.71 -11.49 14.15
C ASP A 39 7.42 -10.10 14.73
N ASP A 40 8.47 -9.30 14.85
CA ASP A 40 8.45 -7.87 15.10
C ASP A 40 9.00 -7.13 13.88
N PHE A 41 8.14 -6.96 12.87
CA PHE A 41 8.52 -6.37 11.58
C PHE A 41 8.98 -4.92 11.71
N GLY A 42 8.39 -4.15 12.63
CA GLY A 42 8.78 -2.77 12.87
C GLY A 42 10.19 -2.64 13.40
N GLU A 43 10.58 -3.50 14.35
CA GLU A 43 11.93 -3.51 14.88
C GLU A 43 12.93 -4.03 13.85
N GLN A 44 12.59 -5.09 13.13
CA GLN A 44 13.42 -5.58 12.03
C GLN A 44 13.64 -4.52 10.94
N MET A 45 12.61 -3.71 10.63
CA MET A 45 12.72 -2.61 9.67
C MET A 45 13.63 -1.49 10.20
N LYS A 46 13.55 -1.13 11.50
CA LYS A 46 14.48 -0.17 12.13
C LYS A 46 15.93 -0.62 12.09
N LEU A 47 16.15 -1.92 12.23
CA LEU A 47 17.48 -2.55 12.21
C LEU A 47 17.95 -2.88 10.77
N CYS A 48 17.25 -2.41 9.75
CA CYS A 48 17.58 -2.71 8.37
C CYS A 48 19.07 -2.45 8.06
N GLY A 49 19.76 -3.46 7.53
CA GLY A 49 21.21 -3.44 7.31
C GLY A 49 22.07 -3.78 8.52
N GLN A 50 21.47 -4.12 9.67
CA GLN A 50 22.15 -4.46 10.91
C GLN A 50 21.85 -5.90 11.35
N ALA A 51 22.56 -6.37 12.36
CA ALA A 51 22.28 -7.66 12.98
C ALA A 51 20.90 -7.65 13.66
N GLY A 52 20.13 -8.73 13.46
CA GLY A 52 18.75 -8.83 13.98
C GLY A 52 17.67 -8.52 12.93
N SER A 53 18.02 -7.90 11.80
CA SER A 53 17.07 -7.69 10.69
C SER A 53 17.16 -8.80 9.64
N VAL A 54 16.02 -9.15 9.06
CA VAL A 54 15.93 -9.99 7.85
C VAL A 54 16.42 -9.23 6.61
N TRP A 55 16.26 -7.91 6.57
CA TRP A 55 16.74 -7.06 5.49
C TRP A 55 18.21 -6.70 5.68
N LYS A 56 19.06 -7.12 4.76
CA LYS A 56 20.53 -7.04 4.89
C LYS A 56 21.11 -5.67 4.52
N SER A 57 20.29 -4.76 3.96
CA SER A 57 20.65 -3.37 3.63
C SER A 57 19.43 -2.46 3.69
N VAL A 58 19.65 -1.14 3.77
CA VAL A 58 18.60 -0.14 3.65
C VAL A 58 17.90 -0.25 2.28
N THR A 59 18.68 -0.53 1.24
CA THR A 59 18.18 -0.80 -0.11
C THR A 59 17.18 -1.97 -0.10
N ALA A 60 17.54 -3.11 0.52
CA ALA A 60 16.66 -4.27 0.59
C ALA A 60 15.34 -3.99 1.35
N GLY A 61 15.39 -3.21 2.42
CA GLY A 61 14.18 -2.78 3.13
C GLY A 61 13.32 -1.82 2.30
N SER A 62 13.96 -0.87 1.61
CA SER A 62 13.26 0.07 0.73
C SER A 62 12.65 -0.65 -0.48
N GLU A 63 13.35 -1.61 -1.05
CA GLU A 63 12.84 -2.49 -2.12
C GLU A 63 11.59 -3.25 -1.66
N GLN A 64 11.60 -3.83 -0.47
CA GLN A 64 10.43 -4.53 0.09
C GLN A 64 9.21 -3.61 0.22
N ILE A 65 9.41 -2.36 0.63
CA ILE A 65 8.31 -1.38 0.71
C ILE A 65 7.77 -1.07 -0.69
N ILE A 66 8.65 -0.87 -1.68
CA ILE A 66 8.25 -0.61 -3.07
C ILE A 66 7.49 -1.80 -3.65
N GLU A 67 7.94 -3.03 -3.43
CA GLU A 67 7.23 -4.24 -3.89
C GLU A 67 5.82 -4.32 -3.28
N GLY A 68 5.67 -4.10 -1.97
CA GLY A 68 4.34 -4.03 -1.35
C GLY A 68 3.45 -2.93 -1.94
N CYS A 69 4.03 -1.77 -2.29
CA CYS A 69 3.31 -0.72 -2.99
C CYS A 69 2.85 -1.16 -4.39
N LYS A 70 3.71 -1.84 -5.15
CA LYS A 70 3.40 -2.39 -6.47
C LYS A 70 2.28 -3.41 -6.42
N ASP A 71 2.31 -4.33 -5.45
CA ASP A 71 1.27 -5.34 -5.26
C ASP A 71 -0.11 -4.71 -5.02
N ILE A 72 -0.18 -3.67 -4.17
CA ILE A 72 -1.42 -2.92 -3.92
C ILE A 72 -1.90 -2.24 -5.20
N VAL A 73 -1.02 -1.57 -5.92
CA VAL A 73 -1.36 -0.84 -7.17
C VAL A 73 -1.85 -1.80 -8.25
N ASP A 74 -1.19 -2.95 -8.42
CA ASP A 74 -1.61 -3.99 -9.36
C ASP A 74 -2.98 -4.57 -8.99
N GLU A 75 -3.19 -4.88 -7.71
CA GLU A 75 -4.49 -5.37 -7.25
C GLU A 75 -5.61 -4.36 -7.51
N VAL A 76 -5.38 -3.07 -7.25
CA VAL A 76 -6.38 -2.02 -7.54
C VAL A 76 -6.63 -1.91 -9.04
N GLY A 77 -5.58 -1.78 -9.85
CA GLY A 77 -5.70 -1.52 -11.28
C GLY A 77 -6.19 -2.72 -12.08
N SER A 78 -5.53 -3.87 -11.91
CA SER A 78 -5.80 -5.05 -12.74
C SER A 78 -6.98 -5.88 -12.22
N GLN A 79 -7.16 -5.97 -10.91
CA GLN A 79 -8.17 -6.85 -10.34
C GLN A 79 -9.43 -6.11 -9.90
N LYS A 80 -9.34 -5.21 -8.92
CA LYS A 80 -10.53 -4.57 -8.32
C LYS A 80 -11.28 -3.69 -9.33
N ILE A 81 -10.56 -2.94 -10.17
CA ILE A 81 -11.13 -2.10 -11.22
C ILE A 81 -11.16 -2.88 -12.56
N GLY A 82 -10.06 -3.55 -12.90
CA GLY A 82 -9.85 -4.14 -14.22
C GLY A 82 -10.77 -5.30 -14.55
N LYS A 83 -10.94 -6.29 -13.63
CA LYS A 83 -11.81 -7.44 -13.89
C LYS A 83 -13.27 -7.07 -14.17
N PRO A 84 -13.91 -6.20 -13.37
CA PRO A 84 -15.25 -5.69 -13.73
C PRO A 84 -15.25 -4.92 -15.05
N TYR A 85 -14.25 -4.06 -15.28
CA TYR A 85 -14.15 -3.26 -16.51
C TYR A 85 -14.03 -4.12 -17.76
N THR A 86 -13.17 -5.14 -17.76
CA THR A 86 -13.00 -6.05 -18.90
C THR A 86 -14.20 -6.98 -19.09
N GLY A 87 -14.91 -7.28 -18.01
CA GLY A 87 -15.99 -8.27 -17.95
C GLY A 87 -15.48 -9.68 -17.61
N GLU A 88 -14.23 -9.80 -17.20
CA GLU A 88 -13.65 -11.06 -16.73
C GLU A 88 -14.39 -11.56 -15.49
N ASP A 89 -14.60 -10.69 -14.50
CA ASP A 89 -15.43 -11.00 -13.33
C ASP A 89 -16.13 -9.73 -12.80
N VAL A 90 -17.41 -9.61 -13.11
CA VAL A 90 -18.25 -8.50 -12.62
C VAL A 90 -18.65 -8.63 -11.15
N ASN A 91 -18.46 -9.81 -10.54
CA ASN A 91 -18.75 -10.04 -9.13
C ASN A 91 -17.55 -9.71 -8.24
N TYR A 92 -16.40 -9.36 -8.84
CA TYR A 92 -15.19 -8.94 -8.11
C TYR A 92 -15.29 -7.50 -7.59
N ILE A 93 -16.43 -6.82 -7.79
CA ILE A 93 -16.62 -5.45 -7.31
C ILE A 93 -16.62 -5.41 -5.79
N GLU A 94 -15.65 -4.70 -5.21
CA GLU A 94 -15.56 -4.42 -3.78
C GLU A 94 -16.66 -3.44 -3.35
N SER A 95 -17.21 -3.64 -2.15
CA SER A 95 -18.22 -2.74 -1.55
C SER A 95 -19.45 -2.43 -2.43
N PRO A 96 -20.03 -3.43 -3.18
CA PRO A 96 -21.08 -3.15 -4.15
C PRO A 96 -22.39 -2.68 -3.52
N HIS A 97 -22.63 -3.01 -2.24
CA HIS A 97 -23.87 -2.67 -1.53
C HIS A 97 -23.79 -1.33 -0.78
N SER A 98 -22.61 -0.97 -0.26
CA SER A 98 -22.36 0.32 0.38
C SER A 98 -22.05 1.42 -0.63
N TRP A 99 -21.75 1.06 -1.89
CA TRP A 99 -21.33 1.94 -2.97
C TRP A 99 -20.02 2.70 -2.67
N ASN A 100 -19.16 2.09 -1.85
CA ASN A 100 -17.93 2.71 -1.36
C ASN A 100 -16.68 2.34 -2.19
N SER A 101 -16.85 1.58 -3.28
CA SER A 101 -15.72 1.03 -4.06
C SER A 101 -14.67 2.08 -4.45
N ILE A 102 -15.08 3.26 -4.89
CA ILE A 102 -14.16 4.31 -5.35
C ILE A 102 -13.34 4.86 -4.19
N GLU A 103 -13.95 5.06 -3.03
CA GLU A 103 -13.30 5.46 -1.80
C GLU A 103 -12.30 4.38 -1.35
N ASP A 104 -12.70 3.10 -1.40
CA ASP A 104 -11.83 1.98 -1.03
C ASP A 104 -10.59 1.91 -1.95
N PHE A 105 -10.76 2.09 -3.27
CA PHE A 105 -9.65 2.14 -4.22
C PHE A 105 -8.75 3.36 -3.98
N TYR A 106 -9.35 4.52 -3.71
CA TYR A 106 -8.63 5.74 -3.39
C TYR A 106 -7.76 5.57 -2.13
N ASP A 107 -8.32 4.99 -1.08
CA ASP A 107 -7.62 4.74 0.19
C ASP A 107 -6.50 3.71 0.03
N ASN A 108 -6.62 2.72 -0.86
CA ASN A 108 -5.52 1.82 -1.22
C ASN A 108 -4.33 2.61 -1.79
N ILE A 109 -4.55 3.56 -2.70
CA ILE A 109 -3.45 4.38 -3.25
C ILE A 109 -2.95 5.41 -2.22
N VAL A 110 -3.80 5.91 -1.33
CA VAL A 110 -3.36 6.71 -0.17
C VAL A 110 -2.42 5.90 0.73
N SER A 111 -2.67 4.60 0.93
CA SER A 111 -1.76 3.74 1.71
C SER A 111 -0.39 3.60 1.04
N VAL A 112 -0.35 3.45 -0.29
CA VAL A 112 0.89 3.49 -1.09
C VAL A 112 1.64 4.80 -0.89
N ARG A 113 0.95 5.94 -0.98
CA ARG A 113 1.53 7.26 -0.73
C ARG A 113 2.10 7.38 0.68
N ASN A 114 1.37 6.92 1.69
CA ASN A 114 1.80 6.95 3.08
C ASN A 114 3.08 6.12 3.30
N ALA A 115 3.15 4.92 2.73
CA ALA A 115 4.32 4.05 2.80
C ALA A 115 5.53 4.68 2.09
N TYR A 116 5.32 5.25 0.89
CA TYR A 116 6.37 5.88 0.10
C TYR A 116 6.91 7.17 0.75
N PHE A 117 6.03 8.00 1.35
CA PHE A 117 6.41 9.24 2.04
C PHE A 117 6.79 9.06 3.51
N GLY A 118 6.55 7.90 4.09
CA GLY A 118 7.01 7.53 5.44
C GLY A 118 6.15 8.03 6.60
N ALA A 119 4.90 8.49 6.35
CA ALA A 119 3.98 8.85 7.42
C ALA A 119 2.51 8.81 6.97
N LEU A 120 1.60 8.54 7.92
CA LEU A 120 0.16 8.60 7.70
C LEU A 120 -0.27 10.02 7.33
N GLY A 121 -1.05 10.14 6.25
CA GLY A 121 -1.57 11.41 5.76
C GLY A 121 -0.51 12.35 5.16
N ALA A 122 0.73 11.88 4.98
CA ALA A 122 1.77 12.67 4.36
C ALA A 122 1.43 13.03 2.92
N THR A 123 1.64 14.31 2.57
CA THR A 123 1.52 14.84 1.20
C THR A 123 2.88 15.17 0.59
N SER A 124 3.96 14.94 1.35
CA SER A 124 5.36 15.12 0.93
C SER A 124 6.26 14.16 1.69
N ALA A 125 7.45 13.89 1.12
CA ALA A 125 8.42 12.99 1.72
C ALA A 125 8.84 13.45 3.12
N GLN A 126 8.86 12.51 4.07
CA GLN A 126 9.50 12.69 5.36
C GLN A 126 11.02 12.46 5.23
N THR A 127 11.79 12.98 6.16
CA THR A 127 13.28 12.88 6.13
C THR A 127 13.79 11.44 6.04
N TYR A 128 13.09 10.51 6.70
CA TYR A 128 13.41 9.08 6.68
C TYR A 128 12.30 8.32 5.96
N SER A 129 12.26 8.42 4.64
CA SER A 129 11.26 7.78 3.79
C SER A 129 11.92 7.16 2.56
N VAL A 130 11.22 6.25 1.90
CA VAL A 130 11.66 5.69 0.61
C VAL A 130 11.85 6.81 -0.42
N SER A 131 10.93 7.78 -0.47
CA SER A 131 11.03 8.94 -1.36
C SER A 131 12.30 9.78 -1.10
N ALA A 132 12.63 10.07 0.16
CA ALA A 132 13.83 10.84 0.48
C ALA A 132 15.12 10.05 0.15
N TYR A 133 15.13 8.74 0.38
CA TYR A 133 16.25 7.89 0.03
C TYR A 133 16.43 7.83 -1.49
N LEU A 134 15.36 7.53 -2.24
CA LEU A 134 15.42 7.48 -3.70
C LEU A 134 15.82 8.84 -4.32
N ALA A 135 15.37 9.95 -3.77
CA ALA A 135 15.78 11.28 -4.24
C ALA A 135 17.30 11.52 -4.16
N GLY A 136 17.98 10.85 -3.22
CA GLY A 136 19.45 10.88 -3.11
C GLY A 136 20.15 10.00 -4.14
N VAL A 137 19.47 8.97 -4.65
CA VAL A 137 20.00 8.03 -5.65
C VAL A 137 19.62 8.47 -7.06
N ASP A 138 18.34 8.69 -7.31
CA ASP A 138 17.76 9.12 -8.59
C ASP A 138 16.58 10.05 -8.37
N GLN A 139 16.83 11.34 -8.44
CA GLN A 139 15.80 12.38 -8.25
C GLN A 139 14.68 12.29 -9.31
N ALA A 140 15.03 11.95 -10.56
CA ALA A 140 14.04 11.87 -11.64
C ALA A 140 13.09 10.68 -11.44
N ALA A 141 13.60 9.53 -11.00
CA ALA A 141 12.78 8.38 -10.64
C ALA A 141 11.84 8.71 -9.47
N ASN A 142 12.33 9.41 -8.45
CA ASN A 142 11.51 9.86 -7.33
C ASN A 142 10.37 10.80 -7.76
N GLU A 143 10.66 11.81 -8.58
CA GLU A 143 9.64 12.73 -9.12
C GLU A 143 8.62 11.99 -9.98
N GLY A 144 9.05 10.97 -10.73
CA GLY A 144 8.18 10.09 -11.50
C GLY A 144 7.15 9.38 -10.63
N VAL A 145 7.59 8.77 -9.52
CA VAL A 145 6.66 8.09 -8.58
C VAL A 145 5.69 9.09 -7.94
N ILE A 146 6.18 10.25 -7.48
CA ILE A 146 5.33 11.28 -6.86
C ILE A 146 4.22 11.72 -7.83
N SER A 147 4.60 12.05 -9.06
CA SER A 147 3.65 12.46 -10.10
C SER A 147 2.63 11.36 -10.45
N ALA A 148 3.08 10.10 -10.50
CA ALA A 148 2.22 8.97 -10.80
C ALA A 148 1.22 8.68 -9.67
N ILE A 149 1.62 8.82 -8.39
CA ILE A 149 0.71 8.70 -7.23
C ILE A 149 -0.40 9.77 -7.33
N GLU A 150 -0.04 11.03 -7.55
CA GLU A 150 -1.01 12.13 -7.65
C GLU A 150 -1.99 11.91 -8.81
N LYS A 151 -1.47 11.51 -9.98
CA LYS A 151 -2.28 11.20 -11.16
C LYS A 151 -3.24 10.03 -10.90
N CYS A 152 -2.76 8.96 -10.25
CA CYS A 152 -3.58 7.79 -9.93
C CYS A 152 -4.74 8.17 -9.00
N LEU A 153 -4.46 8.91 -7.92
CA LEU A 153 -5.49 9.44 -7.02
C LEU A 153 -6.51 10.32 -7.74
N GLU A 154 -6.06 11.22 -8.63
CA GLU A 154 -6.95 12.07 -9.44
C GLU A 154 -7.88 11.23 -10.32
N LYS A 155 -7.35 10.23 -11.04
CA LYS A 155 -8.13 9.43 -11.98
C LYS A 155 -9.13 8.51 -11.27
N ILE A 156 -8.76 7.93 -10.13
CA ILE A 156 -9.69 7.14 -9.31
C ILE A 156 -10.82 8.03 -8.79
N ALA A 157 -10.51 9.22 -8.25
CA ALA A 157 -11.52 10.16 -7.76
C ALA A 157 -12.47 10.68 -8.85
N ALA A 158 -12.01 10.71 -10.12
CA ALA A 158 -12.80 11.15 -11.25
C ALA A 158 -13.79 10.10 -11.80
N MET A 159 -13.70 8.85 -11.33
CA MET A 159 -14.64 7.80 -11.76
C MET A 159 -16.08 8.12 -11.35
N PRO A 160 -17.09 7.79 -12.18
CA PRO A 160 -18.48 8.08 -11.87
C PRO A 160 -19.02 7.13 -10.77
N LYS A 161 -19.70 7.71 -9.78
CA LYS A 161 -20.33 7.01 -8.66
C LYS A 161 -21.79 6.59 -8.99
N PRO A 162 -22.27 5.45 -8.47
CA PRO A 162 -21.48 4.41 -7.83
C PRO A 162 -20.75 3.53 -8.87
N PHE A 163 -19.59 3.01 -8.53
CA PHE A 163 -18.77 2.18 -9.42
C PHE A 163 -19.54 0.99 -9.99
N VAL A 164 -20.30 0.26 -9.16
CA VAL A 164 -21.08 -0.92 -9.54
C VAL A 164 -22.05 -0.67 -10.71
N LYS A 165 -22.46 0.57 -10.97
CA LYS A 165 -23.33 0.94 -12.09
C LYS A 165 -22.57 1.54 -13.29
N ASN A 166 -21.32 1.93 -13.08
CA ASN A 166 -20.54 2.73 -14.02
C ASN A 166 -19.19 2.11 -14.37
N TYR A 167 -18.93 0.86 -14.01
CA TYR A 167 -17.63 0.20 -14.20
C TYR A 167 -17.17 0.06 -15.66
N LYS A 168 -18.03 0.39 -16.64
CA LYS A 168 -17.71 0.44 -18.08
C LYS A 168 -17.47 1.86 -18.62
N ASP A 169 -17.53 2.88 -17.76
CA ASP A 169 -17.28 4.27 -18.18
C ASP A 169 -15.83 4.47 -18.66
N ALA A 170 -15.59 5.39 -19.57
CA ALA A 170 -14.26 5.69 -20.10
C ALA A 170 -13.27 6.15 -19.00
N LYS A 171 -13.74 6.87 -17.99
CA LYS A 171 -12.91 7.30 -16.85
C LYS A 171 -12.41 6.14 -15.98
N VAL A 172 -13.09 4.99 -16.02
CA VAL A 172 -12.60 3.77 -15.37
C VAL A 172 -11.34 3.26 -16.07
N LYS A 173 -11.31 3.33 -17.41
CA LYS A 173 -10.11 3.00 -18.19
C LYS A 173 -8.96 3.96 -17.85
N ASP A 174 -9.23 5.26 -17.71
CA ASP A 174 -8.23 6.25 -17.33
C ASP A 174 -7.62 5.94 -15.95
N ALA A 175 -8.43 5.45 -15.00
CA ALA A 175 -7.95 5.03 -13.67
C ALA A 175 -7.08 3.77 -13.74
N ILE A 176 -7.47 2.77 -14.54
CA ILE A 176 -6.65 1.56 -14.79
C ILE A 176 -5.29 1.95 -15.39
N ASP A 177 -5.30 2.83 -16.40
CA ASP A 177 -4.05 3.28 -17.04
C ASP A 177 -3.16 4.03 -16.04
N ALA A 178 -3.74 4.85 -15.18
CA ALA A 178 -2.98 5.56 -14.15
C ALA A 178 -2.39 4.62 -13.08
N CYS A 179 -3.09 3.52 -12.73
CA CYS A 179 -2.51 2.47 -11.89
C CYS A 179 -1.32 1.77 -12.57
N ASN A 180 -1.44 1.45 -13.87
CA ASN A 180 -0.35 0.87 -14.63
C ASN A 180 0.86 1.82 -14.69
N ASP A 181 0.64 3.11 -14.99
CA ASP A 181 1.69 4.13 -15.00
C ASP A 181 2.39 4.23 -13.63
N LEU A 182 1.64 4.13 -12.52
CA LEU A 182 2.20 4.14 -11.17
C LEU A 182 3.01 2.87 -10.89
N ASN A 183 2.53 1.70 -11.30
CA ASN A 183 3.27 0.45 -11.14
C ASN A 183 4.60 0.49 -11.90
N ASP A 184 4.59 1.01 -13.13
CA ASP A 184 5.80 1.19 -13.94
C ASP A 184 6.78 2.19 -13.30
N ALA A 185 6.29 3.30 -12.75
CA ALA A 185 7.13 4.28 -12.05
C ALA A 185 7.77 3.68 -10.78
N LEU A 186 7.02 2.87 -10.02
CA LEU A 186 7.54 2.14 -8.86
C LEU A 186 8.59 1.11 -9.28
N GLU A 187 8.43 0.44 -10.43
CA GLU A 187 9.47 -0.47 -10.95
C GLU A 187 10.75 0.29 -11.34
N VAL A 188 10.65 1.44 -12.00
CA VAL A 188 11.80 2.30 -12.29
C VAL A 188 12.51 2.70 -10.99
N ALA A 189 11.76 3.10 -9.97
CA ALA A 189 12.29 3.44 -8.64
C ALA A 189 13.02 2.26 -8.00
N ARG A 190 12.43 1.05 -8.05
CA ARG A 190 13.03 -0.18 -7.53
C ARG A 190 14.37 -0.48 -8.23
N GLN A 191 14.40 -0.39 -9.57
CA GLN A 191 15.61 -0.63 -10.35
C GLN A 191 16.71 0.40 -10.06
N ALA A 192 16.36 1.66 -9.84
CA ALA A 192 17.31 2.69 -9.45
C ALA A 192 18.00 2.36 -8.11
N LEU A 193 17.22 1.88 -7.11
CA LEU A 193 17.77 1.50 -5.81
C LEU A 193 18.67 0.25 -5.86
N ILE A 194 18.37 -0.72 -6.72
CA ILE A 194 19.14 -1.96 -6.82
C ILE A 194 20.48 -1.74 -7.54
N ASN A 195 20.54 -0.77 -8.45
CA ASN A 195 21.70 -0.51 -9.27
C ASN A 195 22.66 0.55 -8.69
N ASP A 196 22.30 1.15 -7.52
CA ASP A 196 23.15 2.09 -6.77
C ASP A 196 24.16 1.32 -5.89
#